data_51bc600b8fb89be64ea152991daecd6e
#
_entry.id   51bc600b8fb89be64ea152991daecd6e
#
_cell.length_a   1.000
_cell.length_b   1.000
_cell.length_c   1.000
_cell.angle_alpha   90.00
_cell.angle_beta   90.00
_cell.angle_gamma   90.00
#
_symmetry.space_group_name_H-M   'P 1'
#
loop_
_entity.id
_entity.type
_entity.pdbx_description
1 polymer ?
#
loop_
_entity_poly.entity_id
_entity_poly.type
_entity_poly.pdbx_seq_one_letter_code
_entity_poly.pdbx_strand_id
1 'polypeptide(L)' 'MNPSKYKLNNIHFIGIGGSGMSGIAEVLNNLGYKISGSDSSKSSNTDRLENLGIHIDYEHKPSNLDGKDM' A
#
# COMPACT_ATOMS: atom_id res chain seq x y z
N MET A 1 8.75 24.04 6.43
CA MET A 1 9.01 23.13 5.55
C MET A 1 7.84 22.68 4.78
N ASN A 2 7.99 22.54 3.58
CA ASN A 2 6.92 22.21 2.70
C ASN A 2 7.11 20.82 2.18
N PRO A 3 6.38 19.89 2.65
CA PRO A 3 6.60 18.51 2.26
C PRO A 3 6.45 18.29 0.79
N SER A 4 5.63 19.04 0.17
CA SER A 4 5.42 18.77 -1.23
C SER A 4 6.65 19.04 -2.01
N LYS A 5 7.57 19.81 -1.50
CA LYS A 5 8.72 20.04 -2.21
C LYS A 5 9.54 18.86 -2.30
N TYR A 6 9.45 17.93 -1.42
CA TYR A 6 10.28 16.80 -1.45
C TYR A 6 9.78 15.70 -2.25
N LYS A 7 8.66 15.81 -2.76
CA LYS A 7 8.13 14.78 -3.55
C LYS A 7 8.18 13.49 -2.94
N LEU A 8 8.28 13.35 -1.72
CA LEU A 8 8.28 12.10 -1.13
C LEU A 8 7.04 11.63 -0.83
N ASN A 9 6.19 11.85 -1.65
CA ASN A 9 4.85 11.51 -1.43
C ASN A 9 4.53 10.14 -1.76
N ASN A 10 5.34 9.44 -2.49
CA ASN A 10 5.00 8.06 -2.86
C ASN A 10 5.64 7.10 -1.90
N ILE A 11 4.86 6.43 -1.09
CA ILE A 11 5.36 5.47 -0.13
C ILE A 11 4.67 4.15 -0.38
N HIS A 12 5.45 3.11 -0.54
CA HIS A 12 4.91 1.79 -0.80
C HIS A 12 5.13 0.91 0.40
N PHE A 13 4.08 0.26 0.88
CA PHE A 13 4.17 -0.59 2.04
C PHE A 13 4.04 -2.04 1.64
N ILE A 14 4.94 -2.88 2.10
CA ILE A 14 4.83 -4.30 1.85
C ILE A 14 4.15 -4.89 3.05
N GLY A 15 3.12 -5.66 2.83
CA GLY A 15 2.29 -6.19 3.91
C GLY A 15 1.36 -5.12 4.46
N ILE A 16 0.84 -4.30 3.60
CA ILE A 16 0.08 -3.13 4.01
C ILE A 16 -1.16 -3.48 4.81
N GLY A 17 -1.66 -4.69 4.70
CA GLY A 17 -2.84 -5.09 5.45
C GLY A 17 -2.58 -5.48 6.88
N GLY A 18 -1.32 -5.47 7.30
CA GLY A 18 -1.02 -5.80 8.70
C GLY A 18 -1.62 -4.75 9.61
N SER A 19 -1.99 -5.15 10.82
CA SER A 19 -2.71 -4.24 11.68
C SER A 19 -1.91 -2.99 11.99
N GLY A 20 -0.64 -3.10 12.28
CA GLY A 20 0.13 -1.91 12.55
C GLY A 20 0.41 -1.13 11.30
N MET A 21 0.70 -1.84 10.22
CA MET A 21 1.06 -1.21 8.98
C MET A 21 -0.11 -0.45 8.38
N SER A 22 -1.30 -1.03 8.46
CA SER A 22 -2.46 -0.39 7.87
C SER A 22 -2.78 0.91 8.58
N GLY A 23 -2.56 0.97 9.88
CA GLY A 23 -2.82 2.19 10.60
C GLY A 23 -1.86 3.29 10.19
N ILE A 24 -0.60 2.96 10.00
CA ILE A 24 0.37 3.94 9.59
C ILE A 24 0.06 4.43 8.18
N ALA A 25 -0.30 3.50 7.31
CA ALA A 25 -0.63 3.86 5.94
C ALA A 25 -1.80 4.84 5.91
N GLU A 26 -2.78 4.59 6.73
CA GLU A 26 -3.94 5.44 6.75
C GLU A 26 -3.57 6.85 7.25
N VAL A 27 -2.77 6.94 8.29
CA VAL A 27 -2.38 8.23 8.80
C VAL A 27 -1.61 9.02 7.75
N LEU A 28 -0.67 8.37 7.08
CA LEU A 28 0.12 9.06 6.09
C LEU A 28 -0.73 9.46 4.90
N ASN A 29 -1.69 8.63 4.54
CA ASN A 29 -2.59 8.97 3.45
C ASN A 29 -3.37 10.23 3.82
N ASN A 30 -3.82 10.33 5.05
CA ASN A 30 -4.57 11.49 5.49
C ASN A 30 -3.70 12.75 5.54
N LEU A 31 -2.41 12.57 5.67
CA LEU A 31 -1.52 13.70 5.68
C LEU A 31 -1.13 14.17 4.29
N GLY A 32 -1.60 13.49 3.28
CA GLY A 32 -1.35 13.93 1.93
C GLY A 32 -0.32 13.15 1.15
N TYR A 33 0.25 12.14 1.75
CA TYR A 33 1.22 11.33 1.02
C TYR A 33 0.49 10.38 0.08
N LYS A 34 1.12 10.01 -0.99
CA LYS A 34 0.56 9.05 -1.88
C LYS A 34 0.99 7.70 -1.44
N ILE A 35 0.06 6.88 -1.05
CA ILE A 35 0.33 5.59 -0.44
C ILE A 35 -0.09 4.47 -1.38
N SER A 36 0.72 3.45 -1.43
CA SER A 36 0.33 2.24 -2.14
C SER A 36 0.91 1.09 -1.34
N GLY A 37 0.57 -0.11 -1.69
CA GLY A 37 1.10 -1.22 -0.97
C GLY A 37 0.82 -2.55 -1.64
N SER A 38 1.32 -3.60 -1.02
CA SER A 38 1.06 -4.94 -1.49
C SER A 38 0.74 -5.81 -0.29
N ASP A 39 0.02 -6.87 -0.55
CA ASP A 39 -0.27 -7.83 0.49
C ASP A 39 -0.56 -9.14 -0.19
N SER A 40 -0.54 -10.21 0.56
CA SER A 40 -0.80 -11.50 -0.03
C SER A 40 -2.28 -11.81 -0.06
N SER A 41 -3.07 -11.16 0.71
CA SER A 41 -4.49 -11.45 0.67
C SER A 41 -5.31 -10.26 1.11
N LYS A 42 -6.56 -10.26 0.72
CA LYS A 42 -7.45 -9.19 1.10
C LYS A 42 -7.92 -9.39 2.52
N SER A 43 -8.23 -8.31 3.18
CA SER A 43 -8.71 -8.38 4.55
C SER A 43 -9.53 -7.14 4.80
N SER A 44 -10.09 -7.02 5.98
CA SER A 44 -10.85 -5.82 6.30
C SER A 44 -9.94 -4.62 6.31
N ASN A 45 -8.67 -4.81 6.68
CA ASN A 45 -7.74 -3.70 6.66
C ASN A 45 -7.46 -3.24 5.25
N THR A 46 -7.22 -4.18 4.32
CA THR A 46 -6.97 -3.77 2.95
C THR A 46 -8.21 -3.15 2.33
N ASP A 47 -9.38 -3.64 2.68
CA ASP A 47 -10.60 -3.06 2.16
C ASP A 47 -10.74 -1.63 2.63
N ARG A 48 -10.43 -1.37 3.88
CA ARG A 48 -10.55 -0.03 4.39
C ARG A 48 -9.58 0.90 3.66
N LEU A 49 -8.36 0.42 3.43
CA LEU A 49 -7.38 1.25 2.75
C LEU A 49 -7.77 1.51 1.30
N GLU A 50 -8.32 0.51 0.65
CA GLU A 50 -8.76 0.71 -0.72
C GLU A 50 -9.88 1.72 -0.79
N ASN A 51 -10.74 1.73 0.20
CA ASN A 51 -11.81 2.70 0.23
C ASN A 51 -11.27 4.12 0.42
N LEU A 52 -10.06 4.26 0.91
CA LEU A 52 -9.45 5.56 1.05
C LEU A 52 -8.71 5.96 -0.22
N GLY A 53 -8.76 5.14 -1.22
CA GLY A 53 -8.09 5.45 -2.47
C GLY A 53 -6.68 4.89 -2.58
N ILE A 54 -6.28 4.05 -1.67
CA ILE A 54 -4.94 3.49 -1.71
C ILE A 54 -4.93 2.27 -2.62
N HIS A 55 -3.95 2.23 -3.51
CA HIS A 55 -3.85 1.12 -4.43
C HIS A 55 -3.09 -0.02 -3.78
N ILE A 56 -3.64 -1.21 -3.79
CA ILE A 56 -3.01 -2.36 -3.20
C ILE A 56 -2.89 -3.49 -4.21
N ASP A 57 -1.69 -4.01 -4.36
CA ASP A 57 -1.46 -5.14 -5.23
C ASP A 57 -1.45 -6.40 -4.43
N TYR A 58 -2.16 -7.41 -4.89
CA TYR A 58 -2.18 -8.69 -4.21
C TYR A 58 -1.35 -9.62 -5.05
N GLU A 59 -0.07 -9.67 -4.74
CA GLU A 59 0.81 -10.36 -5.61
C GLU A 59 1.26 -11.70 -5.25
N HIS A 60 0.55 -12.42 -4.54
CA HIS A 60 0.97 -13.74 -4.23
C HIS A 60 0.70 -14.71 -5.31
N LYS A 61 0.25 -14.34 -6.43
CA LYS A 61 -0.07 -15.28 -7.46
C LYS A 61 1.11 -15.90 -8.03
N PRO A 62 1.20 -17.15 -8.01
CA PRO A 62 2.34 -17.88 -8.55
C PRO A 62 2.54 -17.61 -9.99
N SER A 63 1.49 -17.40 -10.68
CA SER A 63 1.65 -17.22 -12.09
C SER A 63 2.46 -15.98 -12.37
N ASN A 64 2.44 -15.04 -11.52
CA ASN A 64 3.22 -13.91 -11.76
C ASN A 64 4.63 -14.21 -11.69
N LEU A 65 5.01 -15.08 -10.84
CA LEU A 65 6.35 -15.42 -10.71
C LEU A 65 6.80 -16.23 -11.76
N ASP A 66 6.02 -17.12 -12.21
CA ASP A 66 6.40 -17.94 -13.23
C ASP A 66 6.66 -17.22 -14.39
N GLY A 67 5.87 -16.42 -14.65
CA GLY A 67 5.99 -15.75 -15.81
C GLY A 67 7.17 -15.01 -15.86
N LYS A 68 7.57 -14.80 -14.95
CA LYS A 68 8.60 -14.02 -15.01
C LYS A 68 9.74 -14.50 -14.64
N ASP A 69 9.46 -14.93 -14.40
CA ASP A 69 10.18 -15.12 -14.16
C ASP A 69 10.67 -15.61 -14.04
N MET A 70 10.40 -15.53 -13.89
CA MET A 70 10.56 -15.89 -13.84
C MET A 70 10.88 -16.04 -14.17
#